data_cf940dfcf06eb131910b5be56202cc13
#
_entry.id   cf940dfcf06eb131910b5be56202cc13
#
_cell.length_a   1.000
_cell.length_b   1.000
_cell.length_c   1.000
_cell.angle_alpha   90.00
_cell.angle_beta   90.00
_cell.angle_gamma   90.00
#
_symmetry.space_group_name_H-M   'P 1'
#
loop_
_entity.id
_entity.type
_entity.pdbx_description
1 polymer ?
#
loop_
_entity_poly.entity_id
_entity_poly.type
_entity_poly.pdbx_seq_one_letter_code
_entity_poly.pdbx_strand_id
1 'polypeptide(L)'
;MTTVYHFYLQSTRSGGSGVAAAILAVILIWPLTAFGAPGLEDAAITLAVERQLAYDRTASFYGVDVSTRQGIVTLSGTVDNLRTRNRAADRSMTVKGVRSVINDIEVTPVVRTDREIQQDIRAALAEDPATESYEIEVMVREAQVILTGRVDSWYEKQLAQSVTEGVRGVENVVNRIDLDLNTHRSDTEIAAEIRSRLTWDAWIDDALIEIQVADGRVSLTGTVGSLAEKRRAHEDAWVTGVVAVDDQALKIDWTQREEMRRSMAHRRLSDEKVRQALESAFSYDPRVSAHPIEI
;
A
#
# COMPACT_ATOMS: atom_id res chain seq x y z
N MET A 1 0.43 26.31 23.26
CA MET A 1 1.40 27.08 24.09
C MET A 1 1.40 28.50 23.58
N THR A 2 0.75 29.37 24.31
CA THR A 2 0.53 30.77 23.96
C THR A 2 1.66 31.59 24.59
N THR A 3 2.55 32.12 23.77
CA THR A 3 3.64 33.00 24.25
C THR A 3 3.14 34.42 24.17
N VAL A 4 2.96 35.03 25.35
CA VAL A 4 2.59 36.45 25.53
C VAL A 4 3.89 37.26 25.62
N TYR A 5 4.13 38.15 24.68
CA TYR A 5 5.19 39.14 24.79
C TYR A 5 4.66 40.41 25.43
N HIS A 6 5.25 40.77 26.61
CA HIS A 6 5.06 42.05 27.25
C HIS A 6 6.06 43.07 26.69
N PHE A 7 5.56 44.16 26.15
CA PHE A 7 6.39 45.31 25.81
C PHE A 7 6.31 46.33 26.92
N TYR A 8 7.45 46.68 27.48
CA TYR A 8 7.63 47.81 28.42
C TYR A 8 7.77 49.12 27.65
N LEU A 9 6.91 50.10 27.95
CA LEU A 9 7.03 51.47 27.48
C LEU A 9 7.84 52.26 28.51
N GLN A 10 9.06 52.72 28.17
CA GLN A 10 9.77 53.74 28.90
C GLN A 10 9.29 55.12 28.46
N SER A 11 8.78 55.90 29.37
CA SER A 11 8.41 57.29 29.22
C SER A 11 9.62 58.18 29.47
N THR A 12 10.09 58.91 28.44
CA THR A 12 11.02 60.05 28.63
C THR A 12 10.23 61.32 28.43
N ARG A 13 10.19 62.15 29.55
CA ARG A 13 9.72 63.54 29.55
C ARG A 13 10.80 64.40 28.95
N SER A 14 10.49 65.19 27.94
CA SER A 14 11.13 66.49 27.73
C SER A 14 10.12 67.41 27.02
N GLY A 15 10.01 68.62 27.52
CA GLY A 15 9.01 69.58 27.10
C GLY A 15 9.36 70.25 25.79
N GLY A 16 8.33 70.65 25.06
CA GLY A 16 8.40 71.43 23.84
C GLY A 16 7.11 71.37 23.07
N SER A 17 6.43 72.44 22.95
CA SER A 17 5.18 72.63 22.17
C SER A 17 5.39 72.33 20.69
N GLY A 18 4.74 71.28 20.22
CA GLY A 18 4.68 70.97 18.81
C GLY A 18 3.60 69.91 18.59
N VAL A 19 2.64 70.23 17.75
CA VAL A 19 1.54 69.33 17.37
C VAL A 19 2.16 68.15 16.63
N ALA A 20 2.33 67.03 17.32
CA ALA A 20 2.77 65.76 16.69
C ALA A 20 1.54 64.96 16.27
N ALA A 21 1.32 64.89 14.96
CA ALA A 21 0.37 63.95 14.37
C ALA A 21 0.85 62.50 14.62
N ALA A 22 0.13 61.81 15.47
CA ALA A 22 0.37 60.36 15.68
C ALA A 22 -0.14 59.58 14.47
N ILE A 23 0.78 59.15 13.62
CA ILE A 23 0.46 58.15 12.57
C ILE A 23 0.34 56.80 13.28
N LEU A 24 -0.90 56.36 13.49
CA LEU A 24 -1.21 55.00 13.94
C LEU A 24 -0.99 54.05 12.78
N ALA A 25 0.19 53.45 12.69
CA ALA A 25 0.42 52.36 11.76
C ALA A 25 -0.30 51.10 12.27
N VAL A 26 -1.49 50.86 11.79
CA VAL A 26 -2.18 49.57 11.98
C VAL A 26 -1.47 48.53 11.15
N ILE A 27 -0.55 47.78 11.75
CA ILE A 27 0.02 46.59 11.15
C ILE A 27 -1.07 45.52 11.21
N LEU A 28 -1.81 45.38 10.10
CA LEU A 28 -2.66 44.22 9.87
C LEU A 28 -1.75 42.98 9.73
N ILE A 29 -1.56 42.26 10.85
CA ILE A 29 -0.96 40.95 10.82
C ILE A 29 -2.02 40.00 10.22
N TRP A 30 -2.00 39.85 8.92
CA TRP A 30 -2.68 38.74 8.28
C TRP A 30 -2.01 37.44 8.74
N PRO A 31 -2.78 36.44 9.22
CA PRO A 31 -2.18 35.14 9.46
C PRO A 31 -1.64 34.65 8.11
N LEU A 32 -0.34 34.43 8.03
CA LEU A 32 0.25 33.65 6.95
C LEU A 32 -0.33 32.25 7.10
N THR A 33 -1.46 32.00 6.44
CA THR A 33 -1.88 30.63 6.18
C THR A 33 -0.77 30.03 5.34
N ALA A 34 -0.02 29.09 5.92
CA ALA A 34 0.90 28.27 5.20
C ALA A 34 0.09 27.64 4.06
N PHE A 35 0.29 28.15 2.83
CA PHE A 35 -0.16 27.48 1.62
C PHE A 35 0.69 26.20 1.55
N GLY A 36 0.21 25.12 2.19
CA GLY A 36 0.57 23.78 1.80
C GLY A 36 0.23 23.66 0.31
N ALA A 37 1.06 22.96 -0.44
CA ALA A 37 0.77 22.67 -1.85
C ALA A 37 -0.71 22.31 -2.00
N PRO A 38 -1.43 22.80 -3.02
CA PRO A 38 -2.87 22.58 -3.15
C PRO A 38 -3.11 21.08 -3.22
N GLY A 39 -3.55 20.48 -2.11
CA GLY A 39 -4.04 19.11 -2.09
C GLY A 39 -5.23 19.02 -3.03
N LEU A 40 -5.39 17.89 -3.69
CA LEU A 40 -6.61 17.64 -4.46
C LEU A 40 -7.80 17.75 -3.50
N GLU A 41 -8.85 18.44 -3.91
CA GLU A 41 -10.07 18.54 -3.11
C GLU A 41 -10.70 17.14 -2.94
N ASP A 42 -11.21 16.86 -1.76
CA ASP A 42 -11.83 15.57 -1.44
C ASP A 42 -12.94 15.18 -2.42
N ALA A 43 -13.73 16.18 -2.89
CA ALA A 43 -14.75 15.95 -3.90
C ALA A 43 -14.19 15.48 -5.26
N ALA A 44 -13.01 15.97 -5.65
CA ALA A 44 -12.35 15.53 -6.86
C ALA A 44 -11.80 14.10 -6.72
N ILE A 45 -11.29 13.75 -5.55
CA ILE A 45 -10.83 12.39 -5.24
C ILE A 45 -12.03 11.43 -5.27
N THR A 46 -13.15 11.76 -4.59
CA THR A 46 -14.37 10.96 -4.60
C THR A 46 -14.82 10.66 -6.03
N LEU A 47 -14.98 11.70 -6.86
CA LEU A 47 -15.41 11.55 -8.25
C LEU A 47 -14.43 10.69 -9.08
N ALA A 48 -13.13 10.81 -8.82
CA ALA A 48 -12.12 10.02 -9.53
C ALA A 48 -12.19 8.53 -9.12
N VAL A 49 -12.41 8.24 -7.84
CA VAL A 49 -12.63 6.86 -7.35
C VAL A 49 -13.92 6.27 -7.93
N GLU A 50 -15.03 6.98 -7.87
CA GLU A 50 -16.31 6.54 -8.46
C GLU A 50 -16.15 6.18 -9.95
N ARG A 51 -15.46 7.04 -10.72
CA ARG A 51 -15.16 6.75 -12.12
C ARG A 51 -14.28 5.53 -12.29
N GLN A 52 -13.25 5.38 -11.47
CA GLN A 52 -12.35 4.22 -11.53
C GLN A 52 -13.09 2.91 -11.27
N LEU A 53 -14.03 2.90 -10.32
CA LEU A 53 -14.89 1.76 -10.05
C LEU A 53 -15.89 1.52 -11.18
N ALA A 54 -16.54 2.57 -11.70
CA ALA A 54 -17.51 2.47 -12.81
C ALA A 54 -16.90 1.91 -14.12
N TYR A 55 -15.62 2.20 -14.38
CA TYR A 55 -14.92 1.70 -15.57
C TYR A 55 -14.33 0.29 -15.42
N ASP A 56 -14.34 -0.28 -14.24
CA ASP A 56 -13.87 -1.65 -14.04
C ASP A 56 -14.89 -2.66 -14.61
N ARG A 57 -14.51 -3.33 -15.69
CA ARG A 57 -15.39 -4.29 -16.38
C ARG A 57 -15.39 -5.68 -15.76
N THR A 58 -14.54 -5.94 -14.76
CA THR A 58 -14.35 -7.27 -14.20
C THR A 58 -15.13 -7.49 -12.91
N ALA A 59 -15.66 -6.43 -12.31
CA ALA A 59 -16.47 -6.47 -11.11
C ALA A 59 -17.61 -5.44 -11.18
N SER A 60 -18.71 -5.74 -10.53
CA SER A 60 -19.84 -4.83 -10.40
C SER A 60 -19.76 -4.10 -9.06
N PHE A 61 -19.71 -2.77 -9.10
CA PHE A 61 -19.66 -1.91 -7.91
C PHE A 61 -20.94 -1.10 -7.72
N TYR A 62 -22.06 -1.56 -8.26
CA TYR A 62 -23.34 -0.84 -8.20
C TYR A 62 -23.85 -0.56 -6.79
N GLY A 63 -23.44 -1.35 -5.81
CA GLY A 63 -23.83 -1.18 -4.41
C GLY A 63 -22.76 -0.52 -3.55
N VAL A 64 -21.75 0.11 -4.16
CA VAL A 64 -20.63 0.71 -3.42
C VAL A 64 -20.73 2.23 -3.45
N ASP A 65 -20.80 2.81 -2.26
CA ASP A 65 -20.75 4.25 -2.01
C ASP A 65 -19.32 4.67 -1.68
N VAL A 66 -18.93 5.87 -2.16
CA VAL A 66 -17.60 6.44 -1.96
C VAL A 66 -17.70 7.78 -1.25
N SER A 67 -16.94 7.98 -0.20
CA SER A 67 -16.75 9.28 0.43
C SER A 67 -15.27 9.53 0.73
N THR A 68 -14.86 10.80 0.65
CA THR A 68 -13.47 11.16 0.92
C THR A 68 -13.41 12.28 1.95
N ARG A 69 -12.48 12.16 2.90
CA ARG A 69 -12.19 13.17 3.88
C ARG A 69 -10.67 13.27 4.12
N GLN A 70 -10.08 14.41 3.84
CA GLN A 70 -8.62 14.64 3.96
C GLN A 70 -7.78 13.61 3.20
N GLY A 71 -8.25 13.19 2.01
CA GLY A 71 -7.61 12.17 1.20
C GLY A 71 -7.80 10.73 1.71
N ILE A 72 -8.57 10.52 2.79
CA ILE A 72 -8.96 9.19 3.27
C ILE A 72 -10.27 8.83 2.58
N VAL A 73 -10.25 7.79 1.75
CA VAL A 73 -11.42 7.26 1.05
C VAL A 73 -12.08 6.21 1.91
N THR A 74 -13.38 6.36 2.15
CA THR A 74 -14.21 5.33 2.78
C THR A 74 -15.11 4.73 1.70
N LEU A 75 -15.04 3.43 1.55
CA LEU A 75 -15.92 2.62 0.69
C LEU A 75 -16.92 1.93 1.58
N SER A 76 -18.21 2.03 1.27
CA SER A 76 -19.31 1.39 2.01
C SER A 76 -20.34 0.78 1.06
N GLY A 77 -21.29 0.04 1.60
CA GLY A 77 -22.31 -0.64 0.81
C GLY A 77 -22.13 -2.15 0.79
N THR A 78 -22.64 -2.83 -0.24
CA THR A 78 -22.64 -4.30 -0.29
C THR A 78 -22.16 -4.83 -1.64
N VAL A 79 -21.46 -5.96 -1.60
CA VAL A 79 -21.05 -6.73 -2.78
C VAL A 79 -21.31 -8.22 -2.57
N ASP A 80 -21.28 -8.99 -3.65
CA ASP A 80 -21.61 -10.43 -3.65
C ASP A 80 -20.43 -11.35 -3.32
N ASN A 81 -19.19 -10.83 -3.30
CA ASN A 81 -18.02 -11.64 -3.01
C ASN A 81 -16.83 -10.80 -2.49
N LEU A 82 -15.94 -11.47 -1.77
CA LEU A 82 -14.79 -10.86 -1.11
C LEU A 82 -13.77 -10.29 -2.11
N ARG A 83 -13.60 -10.91 -3.27
CA ARG A 83 -12.72 -10.39 -4.33
C ARG A 83 -13.19 -9.03 -4.84
N THR A 84 -14.49 -8.85 -5.04
CA THR A 84 -15.06 -7.55 -5.45
C THR A 84 -14.81 -6.50 -4.39
N ARG A 85 -15.02 -6.82 -3.10
CA ARG A 85 -14.69 -5.94 -1.98
C ARG A 85 -13.24 -5.49 -2.00
N ASN A 86 -12.29 -6.42 -2.10
CA ASN A 86 -10.87 -6.12 -2.08
C ASN A 86 -10.46 -5.34 -3.33
N ARG A 87 -11.00 -5.70 -4.49
CA ARG A 87 -10.75 -4.98 -5.75
C ARG A 87 -11.22 -3.52 -5.71
N ALA A 88 -12.31 -3.21 -5.02
CA ALA A 88 -12.75 -1.82 -4.82
C ALA A 88 -11.66 -1.00 -4.11
N ALA A 89 -11.09 -1.54 -3.04
CA ALA A 89 -9.98 -0.89 -2.34
C ALA A 89 -8.75 -0.72 -3.22
N ASP A 90 -8.34 -1.77 -3.94
CA ASP A 90 -7.19 -1.74 -4.83
C ASP A 90 -7.32 -0.67 -5.90
N ARG A 91 -8.49 -0.57 -6.53
CA ARG A 91 -8.77 0.46 -7.53
C ARG A 91 -8.75 1.87 -6.94
N SER A 92 -9.26 2.03 -5.73
CA SER A 92 -9.25 3.32 -5.05
C SER A 92 -7.83 3.79 -4.71
N MET A 93 -6.94 2.88 -4.34
CA MET A 93 -5.53 3.18 -4.01
C MET A 93 -4.73 3.74 -5.20
N THR A 94 -5.17 3.47 -6.45
CA THR A 94 -4.49 3.99 -7.66
C THR A 94 -4.83 5.45 -7.95
N VAL A 95 -5.84 6.03 -7.30
CA VAL A 95 -6.29 7.39 -7.54
C VAL A 95 -5.38 8.40 -6.83
N LYS A 96 -4.96 9.42 -7.57
CA LYS A 96 -4.12 10.50 -7.02
C LYS A 96 -4.82 11.21 -5.87
N GLY A 97 -4.05 11.52 -4.84
CA GLY A 97 -4.54 12.20 -3.65
C GLY A 97 -5.10 11.24 -2.59
N VAL A 98 -5.32 9.98 -2.89
CA VAL A 98 -5.70 8.96 -1.91
C VAL A 98 -4.52 8.65 -1.01
N ARG A 99 -4.70 8.88 0.29
CA ARG A 99 -3.71 8.65 1.35
C ARG A 99 -3.96 7.37 2.13
N SER A 100 -5.23 6.98 2.22
CA SER A 100 -5.66 5.72 2.86
C SER A 100 -7.02 5.34 2.33
N VAL A 101 -7.35 4.05 2.41
CA VAL A 101 -8.66 3.50 2.07
C VAL A 101 -9.21 2.74 3.27
N ILE A 102 -10.40 3.12 3.72
CA ILE A 102 -11.20 2.39 4.69
C ILE A 102 -12.24 1.60 3.88
N ASN A 103 -12.21 0.28 3.98
CA ASN A 103 -13.08 -0.60 3.22
C ASN A 103 -14.14 -1.22 4.13
N ASP A 104 -15.25 -0.50 4.29
CA ASP A 104 -16.42 -0.90 5.08
C ASP A 104 -17.51 -1.56 4.21
N ILE A 105 -17.12 -2.07 3.03
CA ILE A 105 -18.04 -2.82 2.17
C ILE A 105 -18.37 -4.16 2.84
N GLU A 106 -19.66 -4.45 2.98
CA GLU A 106 -20.16 -5.73 3.45
C GLU A 106 -20.23 -6.74 2.30
N VAL A 107 -19.86 -7.98 2.59
CA VAL A 107 -19.98 -9.08 1.63
C VAL A 107 -21.25 -9.85 1.94
N THR A 108 -22.15 -9.93 0.96
CA THR A 108 -23.38 -10.73 1.03
C THR A 108 -23.30 -11.90 0.04
N PRO A 109 -22.56 -12.96 0.39
CA PRO A 109 -22.31 -14.05 -0.53
C PRO A 109 -23.52 -14.97 -0.67
N VAL A 110 -23.47 -15.84 -1.67
CA VAL A 110 -24.44 -16.95 -1.79
C VAL A 110 -24.35 -17.82 -0.54
N VAL A 111 -25.50 -18.07 0.08
CA VAL A 111 -25.58 -18.93 1.29
C VAL A 111 -25.11 -20.34 0.98
N ARG A 112 -24.08 -20.79 1.69
CA ARG A 112 -23.51 -22.14 1.62
C ARG A 112 -23.20 -22.64 3.03
N THR A 113 -23.08 -23.94 3.18
CA THR A 113 -22.67 -24.51 4.47
C THR A 113 -21.15 -24.35 4.67
N ASP A 114 -20.72 -24.14 5.92
CA ASP A 114 -19.29 -24.06 6.28
C ASP A 114 -18.50 -25.27 5.78
N ARG A 115 -19.13 -26.45 5.77
CA ARG A 115 -18.52 -27.67 5.27
C ARG A 115 -18.24 -27.63 3.76
N GLU A 116 -19.18 -27.15 2.97
CA GLU A 116 -18.98 -26.98 1.52
C GLU A 116 -17.91 -25.97 1.21
N ILE A 117 -17.93 -24.83 1.92
CA ILE A 117 -16.90 -23.78 1.77
C ILE A 117 -15.52 -24.35 2.12
N GLN A 118 -15.40 -25.08 3.24
CA GLN A 118 -14.14 -25.69 3.66
C GLN A 118 -13.62 -26.72 2.64
N GLN A 119 -14.49 -27.54 2.08
CA GLN A 119 -14.11 -28.53 1.06
C GLN A 119 -13.60 -27.87 -0.21
N ASP A 120 -14.29 -26.82 -0.68
CA ASP A 120 -13.88 -26.09 -1.89
C ASP A 120 -12.56 -25.34 -1.67
N ILE A 121 -12.34 -24.74 -0.49
CA ILE A 121 -11.06 -24.08 -0.16
C ILE A 121 -9.93 -25.10 -0.19
N ARG A 122 -10.10 -26.26 0.44
CA ARG A 122 -9.08 -27.32 0.43
C ARG A 122 -8.78 -27.82 -0.96
N ALA A 123 -9.81 -28.01 -1.79
CA ALA A 123 -9.65 -28.39 -3.17
C ALA A 123 -8.88 -27.31 -3.98
N ALA A 124 -9.27 -26.04 -3.83
CA ALA A 124 -8.63 -24.94 -4.54
C ALA A 124 -7.15 -24.75 -4.12
N LEU A 125 -6.83 -24.92 -2.84
CA LEU A 125 -5.45 -24.88 -2.37
C LEU A 125 -4.63 -26.08 -2.89
N ALA A 126 -5.24 -27.27 -2.96
CA ALA A 126 -4.56 -28.48 -3.46
C ALA A 126 -4.34 -28.45 -4.97
N GLU A 127 -5.18 -27.73 -5.72
CA GLU A 127 -5.04 -27.54 -7.17
C GLU A 127 -3.97 -26.51 -7.54
N ASP A 128 -3.61 -25.60 -6.64
CA ASP A 128 -2.58 -24.59 -6.87
C ASP A 128 -1.20 -25.17 -6.49
N PRO A 129 -0.30 -25.39 -7.46
CA PRO A 129 0.99 -26.04 -7.19
C PRO A 129 1.95 -25.20 -6.36
N ALA A 130 1.65 -23.92 -6.16
CA ALA A 130 2.47 -23.01 -5.37
C ALA A 130 1.96 -22.85 -3.92
N THR A 131 0.87 -23.51 -3.56
CA THR A 131 0.46 -23.65 -2.17
C THR A 131 0.80 -25.05 -1.69
N GLU A 132 1.69 -25.15 -0.70
CA GLU A 132 1.93 -26.41 0.01
C GLU A 132 0.73 -26.73 0.91
N SER A 133 -0.38 -27.09 0.27
CA SER A 133 -1.71 -27.20 0.87
C SER A 133 -1.78 -28.17 2.08
N TYR A 134 -0.86 -29.12 2.18
CA TYR A 134 -0.78 -30.07 3.31
C TYR A 134 -0.29 -29.42 4.61
N GLU A 135 0.38 -28.27 4.53
CA GLU A 135 0.85 -27.50 5.70
C GLU A 135 -0.16 -26.43 6.14
N ILE A 136 -1.22 -26.20 5.33
CA ILE A 136 -2.23 -25.20 5.62
C ILE A 136 -3.50 -25.85 6.15
N GLU A 137 -3.86 -25.50 7.38
CA GLU A 137 -5.12 -25.90 8.00
C GLU A 137 -6.20 -24.84 7.72
N VAL A 138 -7.37 -25.31 7.27
CA VAL A 138 -8.52 -24.47 6.96
C VAL A 138 -9.64 -24.75 7.96
N MET A 139 -10.06 -23.72 8.68
CA MET A 139 -11.25 -23.73 9.54
C MET A 139 -12.27 -22.74 9.03
N VAL A 140 -13.53 -23.16 8.92
CA VAL A 140 -14.63 -22.28 8.49
C VAL A 140 -15.70 -22.28 9.57
N ARG A 141 -16.17 -21.09 9.93
CA ARG A 141 -17.26 -20.89 10.87
C ARG A 141 -18.07 -19.65 10.46
N GLU A 142 -19.36 -19.84 10.24
CA GLU A 142 -20.26 -18.75 9.83
C GLU A 142 -19.72 -17.99 8.61
N ALA A 143 -19.29 -18.74 7.55
CA ALA A 143 -18.66 -18.21 6.34
C ALA A 143 -17.34 -17.43 6.55
N GLN A 144 -16.84 -17.36 7.78
CA GLN A 144 -15.52 -16.80 8.09
C GLN A 144 -14.47 -17.90 8.06
N VAL A 145 -13.35 -17.65 7.37
CA VAL A 145 -12.26 -18.60 7.21
C VAL A 145 -11.08 -18.18 8.04
N ILE A 146 -10.50 -19.14 8.75
CA ILE A 146 -9.21 -18.99 9.45
C ILE A 146 -8.24 -19.96 8.78
N LEU A 147 -7.15 -19.41 8.24
CA LEU A 147 -6.02 -20.16 7.73
C LEU A 147 -4.93 -20.19 8.82
N THR A 148 -4.42 -21.37 9.12
CA THR A 148 -3.30 -21.58 10.04
C THR A 148 -2.31 -22.56 9.42
N GLY A 149 -1.12 -22.65 9.98
CA GLY A 149 -0.07 -23.53 9.48
C GLY A 149 1.23 -22.78 9.27
N ARG A 150 2.12 -23.34 8.46
CA ARG A 150 3.45 -22.78 8.21
C ARG A 150 3.79 -22.92 6.75
N VAL A 151 4.38 -21.87 6.16
CA VAL A 151 4.83 -21.84 4.76
C VAL A 151 6.22 -21.20 4.67
N ASP A 152 6.94 -21.51 3.60
CA ASP A 152 8.33 -21.09 3.42
C ASP A 152 8.46 -19.64 2.92
N SER A 153 7.39 -19.04 2.42
CA SER A 153 7.44 -17.69 1.86
C SER A 153 6.19 -16.86 2.16
N TRP A 154 6.40 -15.55 2.22
CA TRP A 154 5.30 -14.59 2.32
C TRP A 154 4.35 -14.67 1.10
N TYR A 155 4.88 -14.99 -0.10
CA TYR A 155 4.08 -15.15 -1.30
C TYR A 155 3.11 -16.33 -1.21
N GLU A 156 3.53 -17.47 -0.66
CA GLU A 156 2.64 -18.61 -0.40
C GLU A 156 1.53 -18.24 0.57
N LYS A 157 1.88 -17.54 1.66
CA LYS A 157 0.90 -17.02 2.62
C LYS A 157 -0.14 -16.13 1.94
N GLN A 158 0.27 -15.21 1.05
CA GLN A 158 -0.63 -14.32 0.32
C GLN A 158 -1.40 -15.07 -0.76
N LEU A 159 -0.79 -16.02 -1.43
CA LEU A 159 -1.45 -16.85 -2.43
C LEU A 159 -2.55 -17.69 -1.79
N ALA A 160 -2.28 -18.34 -0.66
CA ALA A 160 -3.27 -19.10 0.10
C ALA A 160 -4.47 -18.22 0.50
N GLN A 161 -4.24 -17.00 0.92
CA GLN A 161 -5.29 -16.03 1.18
C GLN A 161 -6.09 -15.69 -0.08
N SER A 162 -5.41 -15.34 -1.18
CA SER A 162 -6.05 -14.97 -2.44
C SER A 162 -6.88 -16.09 -3.06
N VAL A 163 -6.39 -17.34 -2.98
CA VAL A 163 -7.12 -18.54 -3.41
C VAL A 163 -8.39 -18.69 -2.57
N THR A 164 -8.26 -18.57 -1.25
CA THR A 164 -9.38 -18.69 -0.30
C THR A 164 -10.44 -17.61 -0.52
N GLU A 165 -10.02 -16.35 -0.72
CA GLU A 165 -10.92 -15.23 -1.03
C GLU A 165 -11.70 -15.41 -2.34
N GLY A 166 -11.20 -16.26 -3.24
CA GLY A 166 -11.86 -16.61 -4.49
C GLY A 166 -12.98 -17.63 -4.35
N VAL A 167 -13.08 -18.33 -3.24
CA VAL A 167 -14.08 -19.39 -3.04
C VAL A 167 -15.45 -18.80 -2.74
N ARG A 168 -16.48 -19.30 -3.43
CA ARG A 168 -17.85 -18.81 -3.26
C ARG A 168 -18.36 -19.11 -1.85
N GLY A 169 -19.00 -18.12 -1.26
CA GLY A 169 -19.55 -18.22 0.09
C GLY A 169 -18.64 -17.68 1.20
N VAL A 170 -17.38 -17.37 0.89
CA VAL A 170 -16.45 -16.78 1.86
C VAL A 170 -16.79 -15.30 2.09
N GLU A 171 -17.04 -14.93 3.35
CA GLU A 171 -17.30 -13.55 3.76
C GLU A 171 -16.05 -12.83 4.29
N ASN A 172 -15.17 -13.57 4.94
CA ASN A 172 -13.95 -13.02 5.50
C ASN A 172 -12.84 -14.10 5.61
N VAL A 173 -11.58 -13.68 5.48
CA VAL A 173 -10.42 -14.54 5.66
C VAL A 173 -9.49 -13.94 6.72
N VAL A 174 -9.19 -14.71 7.75
CA VAL A 174 -8.19 -14.40 8.77
C VAL A 174 -6.97 -15.29 8.54
N ASN A 175 -5.93 -14.73 7.95
CA ASN A 175 -4.71 -15.45 7.61
C ASN A 175 -3.72 -15.42 8.78
N ARG A 176 -3.63 -16.54 9.52
CA ARG A 176 -2.71 -16.78 10.63
C ARG A 176 -1.61 -17.78 10.28
N ILE A 177 -1.28 -17.91 9.00
CA ILE A 177 -0.17 -18.74 8.54
C ILE A 177 1.13 -18.09 9.02
N ASP A 178 2.01 -18.87 9.65
CA ASP A 178 3.35 -18.45 10.05
C ASP A 178 4.35 -18.68 8.92
N LEU A 179 5.41 -17.88 8.87
CA LEU A 179 6.51 -18.06 7.93
C LEU A 179 7.62 -18.90 8.57
N ASP A 180 8.05 -19.97 7.90
CA ASP A 180 9.23 -20.72 8.26
C ASP A 180 10.46 -20.16 7.54
N LEU A 181 11.20 -19.31 8.26
CA LEU A 181 12.34 -18.58 7.70
C LEU A 181 13.65 -19.36 7.85
N ASN A 182 13.65 -20.63 7.48
CA ASN A 182 14.84 -21.51 7.59
C ASN A 182 16.03 -21.08 6.71
N THR A 183 15.87 -20.06 5.88
CA THR A 183 16.91 -19.59 4.95
C THR A 183 17.68 -18.43 5.55
N HIS A 184 18.90 -18.67 6.00
CA HIS A 184 19.82 -17.62 6.42
C HIS A 184 20.39 -16.89 5.21
N ARG A 185 19.93 -15.64 5.01
CA ARG A 185 20.50 -14.71 4.03
C ARG A 185 21.07 -13.50 4.74
N SER A 186 22.14 -12.94 4.19
CA SER A 186 22.70 -11.70 4.73
C SER A 186 21.80 -10.51 4.41
N ASP A 187 21.79 -9.52 5.30
CA ASP A 187 21.04 -8.26 5.07
C ASP A 187 21.41 -7.56 3.77
N THR A 188 22.68 -7.70 3.37
CA THR A 188 23.20 -7.14 2.11
C THR A 188 22.55 -7.82 0.89
N GLU A 189 22.41 -9.15 0.90
CA GLU A 189 21.76 -9.90 -0.19
C GLU A 189 20.26 -9.58 -0.24
N ILE A 190 19.61 -9.51 0.91
CA ILE A 190 18.19 -9.11 1.02
C ILE A 190 18.01 -7.70 0.44
N ALA A 191 18.81 -6.73 0.87
CA ALA A 191 18.72 -5.35 0.37
C ALA A 191 18.97 -5.24 -1.14
N ALA A 192 19.93 -6.04 -1.67
CA ALA A 192 20.23 -6.06 -3.10
C ALA A 192 19.06 -6.62 -3.93
N GLU A 193 18.43 -7.70 -3.45
CA GLU A 193 17.27 -8.29 -4.13
C GLU A 193 16.07 -7.36 -4.08
N ILE A 194 15.74 -6.76 -2.93
CA ILE A 194 14.64 -5.80 -2.83
C ILE A 194 14.88 -4.63 -3.81
N ARG A 195 16.10 -4.08 -3.87
CA ARG A 195 16.45 -3.02 -4.81
C ARG A 195 16.26 -3.45 -6.26
N SER A 196 16.64 -4.68 -6.58
CA SER A 196 16.45 -5.25 -7.90
C SER A 196 14.96 -5.36 -8.24
N ARG A 197 14.12 -5.89 -7.33
CA ARG A 197 12.66 -6.01 -7.55
C ARG A 197 12.01 -4.65 -7.77
N LEU A 198 12.25 -3.67 -6.90
CA LEU A 198 11.73 -2.31 -7.06
C LEU A 198 12.16 -1.67 -8.38
N THR A 199 13.41 -1.94 -8.81
CA THR A 199 13.93 -1.41 -10.08
C THR A 199 13.27 -2.06 -11.29
N TRP A 200 12.91 -3.32 -11.21
CA TRP A 200 12.26 -4.05 -12.32
C TRP A 200 10.75 -3.93 -12.34
N ASP A 201 10.13 -3.54 -11.23
CA ASP A 201 8.68 -3.30 -11.22
C ASP A 201 8.34 -2.04 -12.02
N ALA A 202 7.58 -2.24 -13.10
CA ALA A 202 7.17 -1.17 -14.00
C ALA A 202 6.16 -0.19 -13.37
N TRP A 203 5.56 -0.56 -12.24
CA TRP A 203 4.53 0.21 -11.54
C TRP A 203 5.07 1.04 -10.38
N ILE A 204 6.36 0.94 -10.08
CA ILE A 204 7.03 1.65 -9.00
C ILE A 204 8.08 2.60 -9.59
N ASP A 205 8.05 3.86 -9.18
CA ASP A 205 9.13 4.80 -9.42
C ASP A 205 10.07 4.79 -8.19
N ASP A 206 11.11 3.94 -8.24
CA ASP A 206 11.99 3.63 -7.11
C ASP A 206 13.06 4.68 -6.77
N ALA A 207 13.16 5.76 -7.56
CA ALA A 207 14.26 6.73 -7.45
C ALA A 207 14.36 7.44 -6.09
N LEU A 208 13.24 7.58 -5.37
CA LEU A 208 13.16 8.21 -4.05
C LEU A 208 12.87 7.21 -2.92
N ILE A 209 13.03 5.91 -3.16
CA ILE A 209 12.84 4.86 -2.15
C ILE A 209 14.21 4.44 -1.60
N GLU A 210 14.39 4.55 -0.29
CA GLU A 210 15.55 4.07 0.42
C GLU A 210 15.22 2.78 1.17
N ILE A 211 16.13 1.80 1.08
CA ILE A 211 16.00 0.46 1.67
C ILE A 211 17.08 0.29 2.72
N GLN A 212 16.68 -0.05 3.93
CA GLN A 212 17.58 -0.47 5.01
C GLN A 212 17.14 -1.84 5.51
N VAL A 213 18.10 -2.72 5.76
CA VAL A 213 17.86 -4.07 6.28
C VAL A 213 18.74 -4.30 7.49
N ALA A 214 18.16 -4.80 8.57
CA ALA A 214 18.87 -5.17 9.79
C ALA A 214 18.22 -6.43 10.39
N ASP A 215 18.97 -7.51 10.53
CA ASP A 215 18.50 -8.80 11.03
C ASP A 215 17.22 -9.28 10.29
N GLY A 216 17.20 -9.16 8.95
CA GLY A 216 16.06 -9.52 8.12
C GLY A 216 14.85 -8.58 8.23
N ARG A 217 14.95 -7.50 9.01
CA ARG A 217 13.91 -6.47 9.11
C ARG A 217 14.18 -5.37 8.11
N VAL A 218 13.22 -5.15 7.22
CA VAL A 218 13.28 -4.15 6.17
C VAL A 218 12.59 -2.88 6.62
N SER A 219 13.26 -1.73 6.43
CA SER A 219 12.66 -0.41 6.57
C SER A 219 12.69 0.30 5.22
N LEU A 220 11.50 0.68 4.72
CA LEU A 220 11.34 1.48 3.51
C LEU A 220 11.07 2.93 3.89
N THR A 221 11.91 3.83 3.38
CA THR A 221 11.78 5.28 3.63
C THR A 221 11.78 6.05 2.31
N GLY A 222 11.41 7.33 2.38
CA GLY A 222 11.39 8.17 1.18
C GLY A 222 9.99 8.53 0.70
N THR A 223 9.76 8.55 -0.62
CA THR A 223 8.51 9.06 -1.20
C THR A 223 8.08 8.24 -2.42
N VAL A 224 6.79 7.98 -2.51
CA VAL A 224 6.11 7.35 -3.65
C VAL A 224 4.95 8.21 -4.14
N GLY A 225 4.50 8.02 -5.38
CA GLY A 225 3.48 8.84 -6.01
C GLY A 225 2.03 8.48 -5.64
N SER A 226 1.80 7.26 -5.12
CA SER A 226 0.45 6.79 -4.81
C SER A 226 0.45 5.77 -3.67
N LEU A 227 -0.71 5.55 -3.07
CA LEU A 227 -0.92 4.50 -2.08
C LEU A 227 -0.72 3.09 -2.70
N ALA A 228 -1.09 2.92 -3.97
CA ALA A 228 -0.85 1.68 -4.70
C ALA A 228 0.64 1.36 -4.85
N GLU A 229 1.46 2.37 -5.19
CA GLU A 229 2.92 2.21 -5.23
C GLU A 229 3.50 1.88 -3.86
N LYS A 230 3.04 2.55 -2.79
CA LYS A 230 3.45 2.24 -1.42
C LYS A 230 3.20 0.78 -1.07
N ARG A 231 1.97 0.31 -1.31
CA ARG A 231 1.61 -1.08 -1.07
C ARG A 231 2.47 -2.05 -1.89
N ARG A 232 2.67 -1.74 -3.16
CA ARG A 232 3.47 -2.59 -4.05
C ARG A 232 4.94 -2.65 -3.62
N ALA A 233 5.52 -1.51 -3.20
CA ALA A 233 6.87 -1.49 -2.65
C ALA A 233 6.97 -2.33 -1.36
N HIS A 234 5.94 -2.30 -0.51
CA HIS A 234 5.83 -3.18 0.65
C HIS A 234 5.80 -4.66 0.26
N GLU A 235 4.98 -5.03 -0.73
CA GLU A 235 4.86 -6.39 -1.24
C GLU A 235 6.20 -6.88 -1.85
N ASP A 236 6.85 -6.07 -2.68
CA ASP A 236 8.14 -6.38 -3.30
C ASP A 236 9.30 -6.50 -2.29
N ALA A 237 9.16 -5.87 -1.13
CA ALA A 237 10.15 -5.99 -0.07
C ALA A 237 10.11 -7.35 0.65
N TRP A 238 9.06 -8.13 0.49
CA TRP A 238 8.96 -9.47 1.05
C TRP A 238 9.72 -10.50 0.19
N VAL A 239 11.05 -10.45 0.28
CA VAL A 239 11.94 -11.45 -0.34
C VAL A 239 12.30 -12.54 0.68
N THR A 240 12.84 -13.65 0.19
CA THR A 240 13.29 -14.74 1.07
C THR A 240 14.28 -14.24 2.13
N GLY A 241 14.05 -14.59 3.39
CA GLY A 241 14.85 -14.15 4.54
C GLY A 241 14.33 -12.89 5.24
N VAL A 242 13.27 -12.24 4.71
CA VAL A 242 12.65 -11.08 5.36
C VAL A 242 11.70 -11.53 6.47
N VAL A 243 11.88 -10.97 7.66
CA VAL A 243 11.10 -11.24 8.88
C VAL A 243 9.99 -10.23 9.10
N ALA A 244 10.24 -8.98 8.69
CA ALA A 244 9.28 -7.89 8.81
C ALA A 244 9.59 -6.78 7.82
N VAL A 245 8.55 -6.08 7.35
CA VAL A 245 8.67 -4.88 6.51
C VAL A 245 7.96 -3.73 7.22
N ASP A 246 8.69 -2.64 7.45
CA ASP A 246 8.17 -1.36 7.95
C ASP A 246 8.24 -0.32 6.82
N ASP A 247 7.08 0.18 6.41
CA ASP A 247 6.90 1.21 5.40
C ASP A 247 6.28 2.51 5.94
N GLN A 248 6.20 2.66 7.27
CA GLN A 248 5.54 3.83 7.89
C GLN A 248 6.20 5.15 7.50
N ALA A 249 7.52 5.15 7.30
CA ALA A 249 8.28 6.31 6.89
C ALA A 249 8.26 6.56 5.36
N LEU A 250 7.68 5.66 4.57
CA LEU A 250 7.48 5.84 3.13
C LEU A 250 6.25 6.72 2.90
N LYS A 251 6.49 7.96 2.47
CA LYS A 251 5.46 9.00 2.31
C LYS A 251 4.81 8.92 0.93
N ILE A 252 3.55 9.32 0.85
CA ILE A 252 2.83 9.45 -0.42
C ILE A 252 2.80 10.93 -0.80
N ASP A 253 3.48 11.29 -1.89
CA ASP A 253 3.48 12.65 -2.44
C ASP A 253 3.55 12.61 -3.97
N TRP A 254 2.40 12.71 -4.61
CA TRP A 254 2.27 12.73 -6.06
C TRP A 254 2.86 13.98 -6.73
N THR A 255 3.16 15.06 -5.96
CA THR A 255 3.69 16.31 -6.51
C THR A 255 5.16 16.17 -6.89
N GLN A 256 5.90 15.25 -6.31
CA GLN A 256 7.31 14.97 -6.60
C GLN A 256 7.50 13.99 -7.78
N ARG A 257 6.48 13.79 -8.58
CA ARG A 257 6.48 12.80 -9.67
C ARG A 257 7.65 12.94 -10.65
N GLU A 258 8.08 14.16 -10.96
CA GLU A 258 9.21 14.38 -11.89
C GLU A 258 10.54 13.92 -11.27
N GLU A 259 10.71 14.05 -9.95
CA GLU A 259 11.89 13.61 -9.22
C GLU A 259 11.89 12.09 -8.99
N MET A 260 10.68 11.50 -8.83
CA MET A 260 10.49 10.06 -8.70
C MET A 260 10.69 9.32 -10.02
N ARG A 261 10.42 9.98 -11.16
CA ARG A 261 10.60 9.36 -12.47
C ARG A 261 12.02 8.89 -12.64
N ARG A 262 12.16 7.60 -12.84
CA ARG A 262 13.38 7.04 -13.40
C ARG A 262 13.73 7.83 -14.64
N SER A 263 14.98 8.27 -14.77
CA SER A 263 15.43 8.83 -16.05
C SER A 263 15.13 7.77 -17.11
N MET A 264 14.09 7.99 -17.88
CA MET A 264 13.65 7.15 -18.99
C MET A 264 14.60 7.33 -20.18
N ALA A 265 15.92 7.39 -19.93
CA ALA A 265 16.85 6.93 -20.91
C ALA A 265 16.47 5.47 -21.14
N HIS A 266 15.88 5.18 -22.29
CA HIS A 266 15.67 3.83 -22.77
C HIS A 266 17.02 3.12 -22.71
N ARG A 267 17.42 2.65 -21.52
CA ARG A 267 18.53 1.74 -21.39
C ARG A 267 18.06 0.49 -22.12
N ARG A 268 18.51 0.31 -23.33
CA ARG A 268 18.52 -1.01 -23.92
C ARG A 268 19.35 -1.85 -22.95
N LEU A 269 18.67 -2.58 -22.11
CA LEU A 269 19.29 -3.54 -21.23
C LEU A 269 19.92 -4.58 -22.13
N SER A 270 21.12 -5.04 -21.79
CA SER A 270 21.68 -6.18 -22.51
C SER A 270 20.84 -7.44 -22.21
N ASP A 271 20.74 -8.32 -23.17
CA ASP A 271 20.02 -9.60 -23.01
C ASP A 271 20.49 -10.34 -21.75
N GLU A 272 21.79 -10.28 -21.46
CA GLU A 272 22.39 -10.84 -20.26
C GLU A 272 21.78 -10.26 -18.95
N LYS A 273 21.54 -8.94 -18.88
CA LYS A 273 20.91 -8.34 -17.70
C LYS A 273 19.44 -8.72 -17.58
N VAL A 274 18.75 -8.84 -18.72
CA VAL A 274 17.35 -9.32 -18.74
C VAL A 274 17.31 -10.77 -18.26
N ARG A 275 18.21 -11.64 -18.77
CA ARG A 275 18.32 -13.02 -18.36
C ARG A 275 18.57 -13.17 -16.86
N GLN A 276 19.57 -12.45 -16.33
CA GLN A 276 19.87 -12.47 -14.88
C GLN A 276 18.69 -12.01 -14.01
N ALA A 277 17.95 -10.99 -14.43
CA ALA A 277 16.77 -10.54 -13.72
C ALA A 277 15.64 -11.57 -13.72
N LEU A 278 15.42 -12.24 -14.86
CA LEU A 278 14.45 -13.34 -14.98
C LEU A 278 14.86 -14.54 -14.13
N GLU A 279 16.12 -14.97 -14.20
CA GLU A 279 16.66 -16.05 -13.36
C GLU A 279 16.48 -15.74 -11.87
N SER A 280 16.80 -14.53 -11.46
CA SER A 280 16.61 -14.10 -10.06
C SER A 280 15.13 -14.10 -9.67
N ALA A 281 14.25 -13.56 -10.52
CA ALA A 281 12.82 -13.54 -10.24
C ALA A 281 12.22 -14.95 -10.12
N PHE A 282 12.62 -15.87 -10.99
CA PHE A 282 12.09 -17.23 -11.01
C PHE A 282 12.66 -18.11 -9.90
N SER A 283 13.90 -17.89 -9.48
CA SER A 283 14.54 -18.68 -8.42
C SER A 283 13.84 -18.56 -7.06
N TYR A 284 13.12 -17.44 -6.84
CA TYR A 284 12.46 -17.14 -5.57
C TYR A 284 10.93 -17.08 -5.69
N ASP A 285 10.35 -17.31 -6.86
CA ASP A 285 8.90 -17.42 -7.01
C ASP A 285 8.46 -18.86 -6.78
N PRO A 286 7.71 -19.18 -5.72
CA PRO A 286 7.31 -20.55 -5.39
C PRO A 286 6.48 -21.21 -6.50
N ARG A 287 5.82 -20.41 -7.35
CA ARG A 287 5.02 -20.93 -8.48
C ARG A 287 5.86 -21.48 -9.62
N VAL A 288 7.12 -21.09 -9.72
CA VAL A 288 8.04 -21.46 -10.81
C VAL A 288 9.31 -22.15 -10.33
N SER A 289 9.71 -21.97 -9.06
CA SER A 289 10.95 -22.51 -8.50
C SER A 289 11.02 -24.04 -8.52
N ALA A 290 9.88 -24.72 -8.53
CA ALA A 290 9.78 -26.18 -8.61
C ALA A 290 10.07 -26.75 -10.02
N HIS A 291 10.19 -25.91 -11.04
CA HIS A 291 10.37 -26.34 -12.41
C HIS A 291 11.64 -25.72 -13.01
N PRO A 292 12.54 -26.53 -13.63
CA PRO A 292 13.68 -26.00 -14.35
C PRO A 292 13.18 -25.21 -15.57
N ILE A 293 13.42 -23.87 -15.56
CA ILE A 293 13.10 -22.98 -16.67
C ILE A 293 14.41 -22.60 -17.33
N GLU A 294 14.56 -22.86 -18.61
CA GLU A 294 15.65 -22.34 -19.45
C GLU A 294 15.27 -20.96 -19.99
N ILE A 295 16.14 -19.96 -19.80
CA ILE A 295 15.94 -18.56 -20.19
C ILE A 295 16.96 -18.17 -21.25
#